data_c7c0b04882755ec5ccdb18a39cc31209
#
_entry.id   c7c0b04882755ec5ccdb18a39cc31209
#
_cell.length_a   1.000
_cell.length_b   1.000
_cell.length_c   1.000
_cell.angle_alpha   90.00
_cell.angle_beta   90.00
_cell.angle_gamma   90.00
#
_symmetry.space_group_name_H-M   'P 1'
#
loop_
_entity.id
_entity.type
_entity.pdbx_description
1 polymer ?
#
loop_
_entity_poly.entity_id
_entity_poly.type
_entity_poly.pdbx_seq_one_letter_code
_entity_poly.pdbx_strand_id
1 'polypeptide(L)'
;GIIVDSRLSAFLERADAVLARLEPLLPAPRQTIDWNQCLAARWQREGRSGFLLPLDVSLEMRLSDLIGVDKQRETLARNTQQFIDGLPANHALLWGSRGTGKSSMVRALLAQHAKAGLRLIEIERDHLADLPRVVEQLVKLPQRFILFCDDLSFEAGEGDYRVLKSVLDGSLEQAPENVLLYATSNRRHLVPEN
;
A
#
# COMPACT_ATOMS: atom_id res chain seq x y z
N GLY A 1 9.98 -52.51 9.11
CA GLY A 1 9.09 -51.68 8.34
C GLY A 1 7.70 -51.53 8.89
N ILE A 2 6.98 -52.62 9.24
CA ILE A 2 5.58 -52.59 9.65
C ILE A 2 5.38 -51.88 11.02
N ILE A 3 6.33 -52.06 11.96
CA ILE A 3 6.24 -51.47 13.32
C ILE A 3 6.46 -49.96 13.29
N VAL A 4 7.37 -49.48 12.41
CA VAL A 4 7.61 -48.04 12.22
C VAL A 4 6.41 -47.37 11.61
N ASP A 5 5.80 -48.00 10.60
CA ASP A 5 4.58 -47.46 9.97
C ASP A 5 3.41 -47.39 10.94
N SER A 6 3.24 -48.36 11.84
CA SER A 6 2.21 -48.35 12.89
C SER A 6 2.41 -47.24 13.90
N ARG A 7 3.65 -46.98 14.34
CA ARG A 7 3.97 -45.86 15.25
C ARG A 7 3.81 -44.51 14.58
N LEU A 8 4.21 -44.41 13.33
CA LEU A 8 4.05 -43.19 12.57
C LEU A 8 2.55 -42.87 12.33
N SER A 9 1.77 -43.88 11.97
CA SER A 9 0.33 -43.75 11.79
C SER A 9 -0.35 -43.31 13.10
N ALA A 10 0.00 -43.89 14.23
CA ALA A 10 -0.53 -43.52 15.54
C ALA A 10 -0.15 -42.07 15.92
N PHE A 11 1.08 -41.67 15.63
CA PHE A 11 1.55 -40.30 15.85
C PHE A 11 0.76 -39.31 14.97
N LEU A 12 0.59 -39.59 13.68
CA LEU A 12 -0.14 -38.75 12.77
C LEU A 12 -1.61 -38.61 13.16
N GLU A 13 -2.27 -39.67 13.57
CA GLU A 13 -3.64 -39.62 14.08
C GLU A 13 -3.77 -38.73 15.32
N ARG A 14 -2.80 -38.87 16.26
CA ARG A 14 -2.80 -38.04 17.45
C ARG A 14 -2.50 -36.58 17.16
N ALA A 15 -1.56 -36.31 16.27
CA ALA A 15 -1.23 -34.95 15.82
C ALA A 15 -2.44 -34.30 15.16
N ASP A 16 -3.12 -35.02 14.29
CA ASP A 16 -4.33 -34.55 13.61
C ASP A 16 -5.45 -34.24 14.58
N ALA A 17 -5.66 -35.09 15.58
CA ALA A 17 -6.65 -34.84 16.64
C ALA A 17 -6.32 -33.59 17.47
N VAL A 18 -5.06 -33.37 17.80
CA VAL A 18 -4.61 -32.18 18.54
C VAL A 18 -4.77 -30.93 17.69
N LEU A 19 -4.36 -30.98 16.42
CA LEU A 19 -4.52 -29.86 15.49
C LEU A 19 -6.00 -29.49 15.28
N ALA A 20 -6.88 -30.48 15.14
CA ALA A 20 -8.32 -30.25 15.00
C ALA A 20 -8.92 -29.54 16.24
N ARG A 21 -8.37 -29.77 17.43
CA ARG A 21 -8.78 -29.06 18.66
C ARG A 21 -8.25 -27.65 18.74
N LEU A 22 -7.11 -27.37 18.11
CA LEU A 22 -6.49 -26.04 18.09
C LEU A 22 -7.08 -25.15 16.98
N GLU A 23 -7.54 -25.75 15.90
CA GLU A 23 -8.04 -25.03 14.72
C GLU A 23 -9.12 -23.97 15.02
N PRO A 24 -10.13 -24.24 15.88
CA PRO A 24 -11.14 -23.24 16.25
C PRO A 24 -10.57 -22.07 17.06
N LEU A 25 -9.38 -22.22 17.66
CA LEU A 25 -8.72 -21.17 18.45
C LEU A 25 -7.83 -20.29 17.61
N LEU A 26 -7.55 -20.69 16.38
CA LEU A 26 -6.72 -19.93 15.44
C LEU A 26 -7.59 -18.94 14.66
N PRO A 27 -7.05 -17.75 14.34
CA PRO A 27 -7.72 -16.85 13.39
C PRO A 27 -7.98 -17.56 12.07
N ALA A 28 -9.12 -17.27 11.45
CA ALA A 28 -9.41 -17.78 10.11
C ALA A 28 -8.25 -17.42 9.15
N PRO A 29 -7.80 -18.35 8.29
CA PRO A 29 -6.77 -18.03 7.31
C PRO A 29 -7.27 -16.90 6.41
N ARG A 30 -6.42 -15.88 6.22
CA ARG A 30 -6.76 -14.75 5.36
C ARG A 30 -6.75 -15.21 3.92
N GLN A 31 -7.78 -14.82 3.20
CA GLN A 31 -7.87 -15.09 1.77
C GLN A 31 -6.80 -14.28 1.03
N THR A 32 -6.17 -14.90 0.04
CA THR A 32 -5.28 -14.20 -0.89
C THR A 32 -6.10 -13.22 -1.72
N ILE A 33 -5.61 -11.99 -1.88
CA ILE A 33 -6.28 -10.98 -2.69
C ILE A 33 -6.14 -11.33 -4.17
N ASP A 34 -7.26 -11.35 -4.88
CA ASP A 34 -7.26 -11.38 -6.34
C ASP A 34 -7.18 -9.94 -6.88
N TRP A 35 -5.99 -9.55 -7.29
CA TRP A 35 -5.74 -8.20 -7.79
C TRP A 35 -6.33 -7.92 -9.17
N ASN A 36 -6.88 -8.89 -9.83
CA ASN A 36 -7.67 -8.67 -11.04
C ASN A 36 -9.06 -8.10 -10.71
N GLN A 37 -9.57 -8.40 -9.53
CA GLN A 37 -10.88 -7.95 -9.04
C GLN A 37 -10.77 -6.85 -8.00
N CYS A 38 -9.77 -6.92 -7.13
CA CYS A 38 -9.55 -5.95 -6.05
C CYS A 38 -8.70 -4.79 -6.57
N LEU A 39 -9.22 -3.57 -6.48
CA LEU A 39 -8.54 -2.38 -6.98
C LEU A 39 -7.75 -1.66 -5.90
N ALA A 40 -8.12 -1.83 -4.65
CA ALA A 40 -7.45 -1.17 -3.53
C ALA A 40 -7.45 -2.03 -2.28
N ALA A 41 -6.47 -1.81 -1.43
CA ALA A 41 -6.37 -2.42 -0.12
C ALA A 41 -5.74 -1.44 0.87
N ARG A 42 -5.93 -1.71 2.16
CA ARG A 42 -5.29 -0.96 3.23
C ARG A 42 -4.36 -1.88 4.01
N TRP A 43 -3.17 -1.39 4.32
CA TRP A 43 -2.27 -2.08 5.22
C TRP A 43 -2.80 -1.98 6.66
N GLN A 44 -2.96 -3.13 7.30
CA GLN A 44 -3.41 -3.25 8.69
C GLN A 44 -2.36 -4.00 9.49
N ARG A 45 -2.17 -3.59 10.75
CA ARG A 45 -1.34 -4.32 11.69
C ARG A 45 -2.19 -5.05 12.72
N GLU A 46 -1.79 -6.26 13.03
CA GLU A 46 -2.37 -7.09 14.07
C GLU A 46 -1.23 -7.65 14.90
N GLY A 47 -0.94 -6.99 16.02
CA GLY A 47 0.25 -7.30 16.84
C GLY A 47 1.53 -7.05 16.04
N ARG A 48 2.35 -8.10 15.86
CA ARG A 48 3.59 -8.04 15.07
C ARG A 48 3.41 -8.36 13.61
N SER A 49 2.27 -8.86 13.22
CA SER A 49 1.97 -9.17 11.82
C SER A 49 1.22 -8.05 11.14
N GLY A 50 1.34 -8.01 9.82
CA GLY A 50 0.62 -7.07 8.98
C GLY A 50 0.00 -7.79 7.80
N PHE A 51 -1.03 -7.21 7.25
CA PHE A 51 -1.76 -7.77 6.13
C PHE A 51 -2.46 -6.68 5.32
N LEU A 52 -2.81 -7.01 4.09
CA LEU A 52 -3.59 -6.14 3.21
C LEU A 52 -5.08 -6.49 3.32
N LEU A 53 -5.88 -5.50 3.72
CA LEU A 53 -7.32 -5.61 3.80
C LEU A 53 -7.94 -5.02 2.53
N PRO A 54 -8.69 -5.82 1.73
CA PRO A 54 -9.36 -5.28 0.56
C PRO A 54 -10.31 -4.13 0.89
N LEU A 55 -10.29 -3.09 0.06
CA LEU A 55 -11.19 -1.95 0.15
C LEU A 55 -12.12 -1.95 -1.06
N ASP A 56 -13.38 -1.62 -0.80
CA ASP A 56 -14.33 -1.30 -1.85
C ASP A 56 -14.20 0.18 -2.18
N VAL A 57 -13.84 0.50 -3.42
CA VAL A 57 -13.64 1.88 -3.88
C VAL A 57 -14.59 2.21 -5.01
N SER A 58 -15.17 3.41 -4.95
CA SER A 58 -15.96 3.95 -6.04
C SER A 58 -15.05 4.47 -7.15
N LEU A 59 -15.29 4.05 -8.39
CA LEU A 59 -14.58 4.53 -9.58
C LEU A 59 -15.34 5.65 -10.31
N GLU A 60 -16.33 6.26 -9.68
CA GLU A 60 -17.16 7.29 -10.30
C GLU A 60 -16.45 8.65 -10.40
N MET A 61 -15.46 8.89 -9.55
CA MET A 61 -14.71 10.14 -9.53
C MET A 61 -13.76 10.24 -10.72
N ARG A 62 -13.77 11.37 -11.42
CA ARG A 62 -12.86 11.68 -12.51
C ARG A 62 -11.89 12.78 -12.11
N LEU A 63 -10.71 12.76 -12.67
CA LEU A 63 -9.69 13.78 -12.42
C LEU A 63 -10.17 15.18 -12.82
N SER A 64 -10.96 15.27 -13.88
CA SER A 64 -11.57 16.52 -14.34
C SER A 64 -12.60 17.12 -13.38
N ASP A 65 -13.14 16.32 -12.47
CA ASP A 65 -14.13 16.76 -11.49
C ASP A 65 -13.49 17.46 -10.27
N LEU A 66 -12.17 17.45 -10.17
CA LEU A 66 -11.42 18.06 -9.09
C LEU A 66 -11.13 19.53 -9.39
N ILE A 67 -11.45 20.39 -8.43
CA ILE A 67 -11.32 21.84 -8.55
C ILE A 67 -10.18 22.34 -7.67
N GLY A 68 -9.39 23.30 -8.18
CA GLY A 68 -8.45 24.08 -7.37
C GLY A 68 -7.05 23.53 -7.16
N VAL A 69 -6.66 22.43 -7.84
CA VAL A 69 -5.33 21.79 -7.73
C VAL A 69 -4.70 21.52 -9.09
N ASP A 70 -4.91 22.39 -10.06
CA ASP A 70 -4.60 22.13 -11.47
C ASP A 70 -3.14 21.76 -11.74
N LYS A 71 -2.20 22.50 -11.14
CA LYS A 71 -0.76 22.26 -11.35
C LYS A 71 -0.30 20.92 -10.77
N GLN A 72 -0.73 20.62 -9.55
CA GLN A 72 -0.42 19.34 -8.90
C GLN A 72 -1.11 18.20 -9.63
N ARG A 73 -2.36 18.40 -10.04
CA ARG A 73 -3.14 17.44 -10.81
C ARG A 73 -2.45 17.05 -12.11
N GLU A 74 -2.01 18.03 -12.90
CA GLU A 74 -1.33 17.78 -14.18
C GLU A 74 0.00 17.05 -13.97
N THR A 75 0.79 17.48 -12.99
CA THR A 75 2.07 16.84 -12.67
C THR A 75 1.87 15.40 -12.21
N LEU A 76 0.92 15.18 -11.35
CA LEU A 76 0.63 13.84 -10.82
C LEU A 76 0.04 12.92 -11.90
N ALA A 77 -0.85 13.46 -12.74
CA ALA A 77 -1.42 12.72 -13.87
C ALA A 77 -0.34 12.27 -14.84
N ARG A 78 0.60 13.14 -15.19
CA ARG A 78 1.72 12.81 -16.06
C ARG A 78 2.64 11.77 -15.44
N ASN A 79 2.99 11.94 -14.18
CA ASN A 79 3.84 10.99 -13.45
C ASN A 79 3.20 9.61 -13.36
N THR A 80 1.90 9.55 -13.11
CA THR A 80 1.15 8.29 -13.06
C THR A 80 1.06 7.64 -14.44
N GLN A 81 0.86 8.42 -15.50
CA GLN A 81 0.86 7.89 -16.87
C GLN A 81 2.22 7.29 -17.22
N GLN A 82 3.31 7.95 -16.87
CA GLN A 82 4.66 7.42 -17.06
C GLN A 82 4.84 6.09 -16.31
N PHE A 83 4.37 6.04 -15.08
CA PHE A 83 4.41 4.83 -14.28
C PHE A 83 3.66 3.66 -14.92
N ILE A 84 2.47 3.91 -15.43
CA ILE A 84 1.65 2.91 -16.14
C ILE A 84 2.33 2.45 -17.43
N ASP A 85 2.98 3.36 -18.14
CA ASP A 85 3.67 3.08 -19.41
C ASP A 85 5.03 2.36 -19.21
N GLY A 86 5.43 2.11 -17.96
CA GLY A 86 6.72 1.49 -17.66
C GLY A 86 7.91 2.43 -17.81
N LEU A 87 7.67 3.72 -17.89
CA LEU A 87 8.71 4.76 -17.94
C LEU A 87 9.13 5.17 -16.54
N PRO A 88 10.30 5.79 -16.36
CA PRO A 88 10.71 6.31 -15.06
C PRO A 88 9.67 7.26 -14.47
N ALA A 89 9.30 7.05 -13.23
CA ALA A 89 8.37 7.87 -12.49
C ALA A 89 8.93 8.16 -11.09
N ASN A 90 8.51 9.27 -10.49
CA ASN A 90 9.02 9.71 -9.20
C ASN A 90 7.99 9.53 -8.10
N HIS A 91 8.44 9.20 -6.90
CA HIS A 91 7.63 9.34 -5.71
C HIS A 91 7.21 10.80 -5.54
N ALA A 92 6.02 11.05 -5.04
CA ALA A 92 5.48 12.40 -4.95
C ALA A 92 4.95 12.73 -3.57
N LEU A 93 5.17 13.98 -3.17
CA LEU A 93 4.60 14.56 -1.97
C LEU A 93 3.69 15.73 -2.37
N LEU A 94 2.42 15.64 -2.04
CA LEU A 94 1.40 16.62 -2.36
C LEU A 94 1.15 17.54 -1.16
N TRP A 95 1.15 18.84 -1.43
CA TRP A 95 0.97 19.87 -0.42
C TRP A 95 -0.38 20.55 -0.56
N GLY A 96 -0.88 21.03 0.54
CA GLY A 96 -2.06 21.87 0.58
C GLY A 96 -2.83 21.71 1.86
N SER A 97 -3.74 22.65 2.12
CA SER A 97 -4.63 22.59 3.27
C SER A 97 -5.60 21.41 3.13
N ARG A 98 -6.15 20.96 4.25
CA ARG A 98 -7.21 19.95 4.27
C ARG A 98 -8.39 20.40 3.41
N GLY A 99 -9.03 19.45 2.74
CA GLY A 99 -10.20 19.73 1.89
C GLY A 99 -9.86 20.22 0.49
N THR A 100 -8.60 20.22 0.07
CA THR A 100 -8.21 20.60 -1.31
C THR A 100 -8.33 19.46 -2.33
N GLY A 101 -8.82 18.28 -1.93
CA GLY A 101 -9.05 17.16 -2.83
C GLY A 101 -7.82 16.31 -3.15
N LYS A 102 -6.75 16.36 -2.35
CA LYS A 102 -5.52 15.60 -2.60
C LYS A 102 -5.77 14.08 -2.62
N SER A 103 -6.47 13.56 -1.63
CA SER A 103 -6.84 12.13 -1.57
C SER A 103 -7.77 11.73 -2.71
N SER A 104 -8.71 12.60 -3.06
CA SER A 104 -9.63 12.41 -4.18
C SER A 104 -8.90 12.35 -5.51
N MET A 105 -7.81 13.10 -5.65
CA MET A 105 -6.95 13.08 -6.84
C MET A 105 -6.33 11.70 -7.06
N VAL A 106 -5.81 11.08 -6.02
CA VAL A 106 -5.22 9.74 -6.10
C VAL A 106 -6.28 8.69 -6.47
N ARG A 107 -7.48 8.80 -5.90
CA ARG A 107 -8.60 7.90 -6.24
C ARG A 107 -9.08 8.08 -7.68
N ALA A 108 -9.09 9.31 -8.19
CA ALA A 108 -9.43 9.60 -9.58
C ALA A 108 -8.41 9.00 -10.55
N LEU A 109 -7.12 9.02 -10.20
CA LEU A 109 -6.07 8.36 -10.97
C LEU A 109 -6.26 6.84 -10.98
N LEU A 110 -6.64 6.25 -9.85
CA LEU A 110 -6.98 4.84 -9.80
C LEU A 110 -8.12 4.51 -10.75
N ALA A 111 -9.20 5.29 -10.73
CA ALA A 111 -10.33 5.10 -11.62
C ALA A 111 -9.91 5.17 -13.10
N GLN A 112 -9.05 6.10 -13.44
CA GLN A 112 -8.56 6.30 -14.81
C GLN A 112 -7.71 5.12 -15.32
N HIS A 113 -6.89 4.55 -14.47
CA HIS A 113 -5.87 3.56 -14.85
C HIS A 113 -6.12 2.14 -14.33
N ALA A 114 -7.23 1.90 -13.66
CA ALA A 114 -7.55 0.58 -13.10
C ALA A 114 -7.54 -0.52 -14.16
N LYS A 115 -8.08 -0.25 -15.34
CA LYS A 115 -8.10 -1.19 -16.47
C LYS A 115 -6.71 -1.50 -17.01
N ALA A 116 -5.78 -0.57 -16.88
CA ALA A 116 -4.38 -0.76 -17.26
C ALA A 116 -3.56 -1.46 -16.17
N GLY A 117 -4.17 -1.86 -15.06
CA GLY A 117 -3.53 -2.61 -14.00
C GLY A 117 -3.08 -1.77 -12.81
N LEU A 118 -3.49 -0.50 -12.70
CA LEU A 118 -3.19 0.31 -11.53
C LEU A 118 -3.99 -0.16 -10.32
N ARG A 119 -3.32 -0.24 -9.17
CA ARG A 119 -3.90 -0.62 -7.88
C ARG A 119 -3.43 0.34 -6.81
N LEU A 120 -4.21 0.49 -5.76
CA LEU A 120 -3.95 1.43 -4.67
C LEU A 120 -3.79 0.68 -3.35
N ILE A 121 -2.72 1.00 -2.62
CA ILE A 121 -2.51 0.53 -1.24
C ILE A 121 -2.50 1.75 -0.33
N GLU A 122 -3.46 1.84 0.58
CA GLU A 122 -3.48 2.86 1.61
C GLU A 122 -2.65 2.43 2.81
N ILE A 123 -1.81 3.33 3.31
CA ILE A 123 -0.95 3.12 4.47
C ILE A 123 -1.12 4.29 5.42
N GLU A 124 -1.48 4.00 6.67
CA GLU A 124 -1.56 5.02 7.70
C GLU A 124 -0.16 5.50 8.09
N ARG A 125 -0.04 6.79 8.44
CA ARG A 125 1.25 7.39 8.82
C ARG A 125 1.95 6.66 9.97
N ASP A 126 1.19 6.09 10.90
CA ASP A 126 1.73 5.33 12.03
C ASP A 126 2.39 4.01 11.59
N HIS A 127 2.14 3.58 10.37
CA HIS A 127 2.66 2.34 9.80
C HIS A 127 3.68 2.55 8.67
N LEU A 128 4.22 3.75 8.51
CA LEU A 128 5.22 4.06 7.48
C LEU A 128 6.46 3.16 7.55
N ALA A 129 6.86 2.76 8.75
CA ALA A 129 8.00 1.87 8.93
C ALA A 129 7.76 0.47 8.33
N ASP A 130 6.52 0.11 8.03
CA ASP A 130 6.16 -1.16 7.41
C ASP A 130 6.21 -1.13 5.87
N LEU A 131 6.49 0.02 5.25
CA LEU A 131 6.56 0.14 3.79
C LEU A 131 7.42 -0.94 3.13
N PRO A 132 8.61 -1.29 3.65
CA PRO A 132 9.39 -2.38 3.08
C PRO A 132 8.65 -3.72 3.06
N ARG A 133 7.88 -4.02 4.10
CA ARG A 133 7.09 -5.26 4.20
C ARG A 133 5.94 -5.27 3.20
N VAL A 134 5.32 -4.12 2.98
CA VAL A 134 4.27 -3.96 1.97
C VAL A 134 4.84 -4.16 0.57
N VAL A 135 5.94 -3.50 0.26
CA VAL A 135 6.62 -3.61 -1.04
C VAL A 135 6.99 -5.06 -1.35
N GLU A 136 7.49 -5.78 -0.37
CA GLU A 136 7.88 -7.19 -0.51
C GLU A 136 6.73 -8.08 -0.97
N GLN A 137 5.50 -7.79 -0.54
CA GLN A 137 4.31 -8.53 -0.97
C GLN A 137 3.86 -8.21 -2.40
N LEU A 138 4.30 -7.09 -2.96
CA LEU A 138 3.84 -6.58 -4.25
C LEU A 138 4.81 -6.87 -5.39
N VAL A 139 6.08 -7.09 -5.10
CA VAL A 139 7.16 -7.12 -6.08
C VAL A 139 6.99 -8.15 -7.20
N LYS A 140 6.34 -9.26 -6.92
CA LYS A 140 6.14 -10.36 -7.89
C LYS A 140 4.81 -10.28 -8.64
N LEU A 141 3.98 -9.30 -8.32
CA LEU A 141 2.66 -9.14 -8.92
C LEU A 141 2.76 -8.38 -10.24
N PRO A 142 1.94 -8.71 -11.23
CA PRO A 142 1.98 -8.03 -12.54
C PRO A 142 1.36 -6.64 -12.53
N GLN A 143 0.54 -6.32 -11.53
CA GLN A 143 -0.10 -5.01 -11.42
C GLN A 143 0.91 -3.94 -10.99
N ARG A 144 0.53 -2.68 -11.19
CA ARG A 144 1.29 -1.51 -10.74
C ARG A 144 0.59 -0.88 -9.56
N PHE A 145 1.33 -0.62 -8.49
CA PHE A 145 0.78 -0.21 -7.20
C PHE A 145 1.22 1.20 -6.83
N ILE A 146 0.27 2.06 -6.52
CA ILE A 146 0.50 3.29 -5.80
C ILE A 146 0.34 3.00 -4.30
N LEU A 147 1.40 3.25 -3.54
CA LEU A 147 1.34 3.28 -2.08
C LEU A 147 0.97 4.70 -1.68
N PHE A 148 -0.14 4.87 -1.00
CA PHE A 148 -0.67 6.18 -0.65
C PHE A 148 -0.70 6.36 0.86
N CYS A 149 -0.01 7.39 1.34
CA CYS A 149 0.00 7.80 2.74
C CYS A 149 -0.55 9.21 2.89
N ASP A 150 -1.72 9.32 3.52
CA ASP A 150 -2.42 10.60 3.67
C ASP A 150 -2.05 11.28 4.99
N ASP A 151 -2.03 12.62 4.95
CA ASP A 151 -1.93 13.48 6.12
C ASP A 151 -0.66 13.30 6.95
N LEU A 152 0.49 13.27 6.28
CA LEU A 152 1.78 13.28 6.97
C LEU A 152 2.00 14.58 7.70
N SER A 153 2.60 14.51 8.88
CA SER A 153 3.01 15.66 9.65
C SER A 153 4.52 15.82 9.62
N PHE A 154 4.97 17.04 9.31
CA PHE A 154 6.37 17.41 9.26
C PHE A 154 6.73 18.48 10.31
N GLU A 155 5.93 18.60 11.36
CA GLU A 155 6.21 19.50 12.45
C GLU A 155 7.48 19.11 13.19
N ALA A 156 8.16 20.13 13.74
CA ALA A 156 9.38 19.92 14.51
C ALA A 156 9.13 18.94 15.66
N GLY A 157 9.90 17.85 15.71
CA GLY A 157 9.76 16.79 16.71
C GLY A 157 8.86 15.64 16.31
N GLU A 158 8.17 15.70 15.16
CA GLU A 158 7.38 14.58 14.66
C GLU A 158 8.23 13.63 13.80
N GLY A 159 8.00 12.32 13.97
CA GLY A 159 8.82 11.28 13.37
C GLY A 159 8.51 10.97 11.91
N ASP A 160 7.39 11.44 11.36
CA ASP A 160 6.92 11.06 10.01
C ASP A 160 7.95 11.36 8.92
N TYR A 161 8.55 12.54 8.96
CA TYR A 161 9.57 12.93 7.97
C TYR A 161 10.81 12.03 8.03
N ARG A 162 11.28 11.71 9.23
CA ARG A 162 12.47 10.85 9.41
C ARG A 162 12.20 9.43 8.93
N VAL A 163 11.03 8.90 9.26
CA VAL A 163 10.62 7.56 8.82
C VAL A 163 10.49 7.52 7.32
N LEU A 164 9.81 8.49 6.73
CA LEU A 164 9.62 8.58 5.28
C LEU A 164 10.97 8.68 4.56
N LYS A 165 11.86 9.55 5.01
CA LYS A 165 13.20 9.71 4.44
C LYS A 165 14.01 8.42 4.53
N SER A 166 14.00 7.76 5.68
CA SER A 166 14.69 6.49 5.88
C SER A 166 14.18 5.40 4.92
N VAL A 167 12.88 5.32 4.72
CA VAL A 167 12.26 4.36 3.80
C VAL A 167 12.59 4.69 2.35
N LEU A 168 12.53 5.96 1.97
CA LEU A 168 12.87 6.41 0.61
C LEU A 168 14.35 6.18 0.29
N ASP A 169 15.25 6.50 1.20
CA ASP A 169 16.70 6.33 1.02
C ASP A 169 17.12 4.86 1.08
N GLY A 170 16.39 4.02 1.79
CA GLY A 170 16.68 2.60 1.95
C GLY A 170 15.92 1.71 0.99
N SER A 171 14.67 1.41 1.34
CA SER A 171 13.89 0.37 0.67
C SER A 171 13.24 0.81 -0.63
N LEU A 172 12.91 2.10 -0.79
CA LEU A 172 12.24 2.64 -1.98
C LEU A 172 13.18 3.32 -2.98
N GLU A 173 14.43 3.56 -2.62
CA GLU A 173 15.44 4.03 -3.59
C GLU A 173 15.64 3.00 -4.71
N GLN A 174 15.59 1.71 -4.36
CA GLN A 174 15.63 0.60 -5.29
C GLN A 174 14.26 -0.10 -5.36
N ALA A 175 13.18 0.69 -5.31
CA ALA A 175 11.84 0.14 -5.39
C ALA A 175 11.64 -0.66 -6.68
N PRO A 176 10.86 -1.75 -6.64
CA PRO A 176 10.47 -2.45 -7.85
C PRO A 176 9.78 -1.50 -8.83
N GLU A 177 9.91 -1.77 -10.11
CA GLU A 177 9.29 -0.96 -11.17
C GLU A 177 7.76 -0.83 -11.05
N ASN A 178 7.12 -1.74 -10.31
CA ASN A 178 5.68 -1.76 -10.14
C ASN A 178 5.18 -1.09 -8.87
N VAL A 179 6.02 -0.32 -8.15
CA VAL A 179 5.65 0.35 -6.89
C VAL A 179 6.04 1.82 -6.92
N LEU A 180 5.10 2.68 -6.56
CA LEU A 180 5.27 4.14 -6.53
C LEU A 180 4.62 4.70 -5.25
N LEU A 181 5.31 5.59 -4.54
CA LEU A 181 4.79 6.21 -3.32
C LEU A 181 4.23 7.60 -3.58
N TYR A 182 2.99 7.83 -3.18
CA TYR A 182 2.36 9.14 -3.10
C TYR A 182 1.98 9.44 -1.66
N ALA A 183 2.33 10.61 -1.18
CA ALA A 183 2.01 11.06 0.16
C ALA A 183 1.41 12.46 0.14
N THR A 184 0.61 12.80 1.13
CA THR A 184 0.06 14.14 1.29
C THR A 184 0.49 14.76 2.61
N SER A 185 0.58 16.07 2.64
CA SER A 185 0.85 16.85 3.83
C SER A 185 0.05 18.15 3.83
N ASN A 186 -0.34 18.60 5.00
CA ASN A 186 -1.05 19.85 5.18
C ASN A 186 -0.14 21.10 5.21
N ARG A 187 1.18 20.91 5.26
CA ARG A 187 2.13 22.03 5.33
C ARG A 187 2.51 22.57 3.97
N ARG A 188 2.54 23.92 3.88
CA ARG A 188 2.97 24.65 2.68
C ARG A 188 4.48 24.84 2.57
N HIS A 189 5.22 24.82 3.69
CA HIS A 189 6.64 25.18 3.72
C HIS A 189 7.42 24.10 4.46
N LEU A 190 8.03 23.19 3.73
CA LEU A 190 8.98 22.22 4.27
C LEU A 190 10.42 22.69 4.15
N VAL A 191 10.70 23.56 3.21
CA VAL A 191 12.06 24.10 2.98
C VAL A 191 11.97 25.59 3.20
N PRO A 192 12.85 26.19 4.05
CA PRO A 192 12.97 27.64 4.09
C PRO A 192 13.32 28.10 2.68
N GLU A 193 12.50 28.99 2.13
CA GLU A 193 12.86 29.68 0.91
C GLU A 193 14.08 30.53 1.21
N ASN A 194 15.22 30.19 0.58
CA ASN A 194 16.41 31.05 0.56
C ASN A 194 16.24 32.13 -0.48
#